data_882c46924d4993947c9bb34d193ba384
#
_entry.id   882c46924d4993947c9bb34d193ba384
#
_cell.length_a   1.000
_cell.length_b   1.000
_cell.length_c   1.000
_cell.angle_alpha   90.00
_cell.angle_beta   90.00
_cell.angle_gamma   90.00
#
_symmetry.space_group_name_H-M   'P 1'
#
loop_
_entity.id
_entity.type
_entity.pdbx_description
1 polymer ?
#
loop_
_entity_poly.entity_id
_entity_poly.type
_entity_poly.pdbx_seq_one_letter_code
_entity_poly.pdbx_strand_id
1 'polypeptide(L)'
;MSHDAILLTPGPLTTTLRTKLAMLRDWGSWDVEFNEVTQRVRRSLLQIIHGENSHVVVPLQGSGTFSIEAAVTTLVPQNGHILVLDNGAYCKRAAKISTMMGRRCTLMSFADHEAVSPSDLQQQLAADSSITHVVLIHCETGAGVLNPLQAVADVCATFNKGLIIDAMSSFAAIEIDARKTHFDALIAASGKCLEGVPGMGFVFIRKAVLDGCAGQSQSLAMDLYDQHAYMEKTGQWRFTPPTHVVVALAEAIAQFEEAGGQPARLARYTNNCETLIAGMKALGFKPFLEPAVQAPIIVTFLAPAHPNYEFRRFYDAAKARGFIIYPGKLTQVETFRVGCIGAIGPVEMEQAVHAVALALKDLGVASGEPS
;
A
#
# COMPACT_ATOMS: atom_id res chain seq x y z
N MET A 1 -13.29 30.50 2.89
CA MET A 1 -12.42 29.59 2.10
C MET A 1 -12.89 28.19 2.40
N SER A 2 -13.30 27.39 1.43
CA SER A 2 -13.59 25.99 1.64
C SER A 2 -12.28 25.29 1.96
N HIS A 3 -12.09 24.84 3.19
CA HIS A 3 -10.96 23.96 3.48
C HIS A 3 -11.16 22.64 2.74
N ASP A 4 -10.09 22.10 2.15
CA ASP A 4 -10.12 20.75 1.59
C ASP A 4 -10.56 19.76 2.69
N ALA A 5 -11.41 18.81 2.34
CA ALA A 5 -11.79 17.77 3.27
C ALA A 5 -10.57 16.90 3.65
N ILE A 6 -10.49 16.50 4.91
CA ILE A 6 -9.48 15.55 5.39
C ILE A 6 -9.84 14.15 4.89
N LEU A 7 -8.90 13.51 4.19
CA LEU A 7 -9.09 12.18 3.63
C LEU A 7 -8.65 11.12 4.63
N LEU A 8 -9.60 10.54 5.33
CA LEU A 8 -9.39 9.38 6.24
C LEU A 8 -9.61 8.08 5.47
N THR A 9 -8.78 7.86 4.48
CA THR A 9 -8.89 6.76 3.52
C THR A 9 -7.57 5.97 3.46
N PRO A 10 -7.55 4.76 2.89
CA PRO A 10 -6.30 4.01 2.72
C PRO A 10 -5.42 4.53 1.55
N GLY A 11 -5.77 5.66 0.97
CA GLY A 11 -5.18 6.32 -0.20
C GLY A 11 -6.14 6.36 -1.40
N PRO A 12 -6.21 7.51 -2.08
CA PRO A 12 -5.44 8.76 -1.86
C PRO A 12 -5.71 9.37 -0.50
N LEU A 13 -4.73 10.09 0.04
CA LEU A 13 -4.73 10.62 1.38
C LEU A 13 -4.52 12.14 1.42
N THR A 14 -4.68 12.75 2.60
CA THR A 14 -4.36 14.16 2.79
C THR A 14 -2.85 14.38 2.69
N THR A 15 -2.43 15.29 1.79
CA THR A 15 -1.05 15.71 1.58
C THR A 15 -0.81 17.12 2.14
N THR A 16 0.43 17.45 2.42
CA THR A 16 0.82 18.80 2.82
C THR A 16 0.65 19.82 1.70
N LEU A 17 0.60 21.11 2.05
CA LEU A 17 0.63 22.19 1.07
C LEU A 17 1.95 22.18 0.28
N ARG A 18 3.10 21.87 0.92
CA ARG A 18 4.41 21.77 0.26
C ARG A 18 4.38 20.76 -0.89
N THR A 19 3.82 19.57 -0.66
CA THR A 19 3.66 18.53 -1.69
C THR A 19 2.79 19.01 -2.86
N LYS A 20 1.69 19.73 -2.58
CA LYS A 20 0.81 20.30 -3.62
C LYS A 20 1.50 21.41 -4.41
N LEU A 21 2.21 22.30 -3.75
CA LEU A 21 2.93 23.42 -4.39
C LEU A 21 4.06 22.94 -5.31
N ALA A 22 4.69 21.81 -5.01
CA ALA A 22 5.72 21.23 -5.87
C ALA A 22 5.23 20.91 -7.29
N MET A 23 3.92 20.77 -7.51
CA MET A 23 3.31 20.50 -8.81
C MET A 23 3.03 21.76 -9.65
N LEU A 24 3.28 22.95 -9.15
CA LEU A 24 2.91 24.19 -9.87
C LEU A 24 3.89 24.58 -11.00
N ARG A 25 5.04 23.91 -11.07
CA ARG A 25 6.04 24.14 -12.12
C ARG A 25 5.96 23.04 -13.18
N ASP A 26 5.98 23.43 -14.45
CA ASP A 26 6.17 22.51 -15.57
C ASP A 26 7.64 22.09 -15.67
N TRP A 27 7.87 20.81 -15.98
CA TRP A 27 9.20 20.20 -16.06
C TRP A 27 9.43 19.54 -17.42
N GLY A 28 10.56 19.83 -18.03
CA GLY A 28 11.01 19.13 -19.21
C GLY A 28 11.55 17.74 -18.87
N SER A 29 10.96 16.68 -19.38
CA SER A 29 11.34 15.30 -19.04
C SER A 29 12.74 14.88 -19.52
N TRP A 30 13.30 15.62 -20.46
CA TRP A 30 14.65 15.41 -20.99
C TRP A 30 15.70 16.29 -20.30
N ASP A 31 15.28 17.28 -19.51
CA ASP A 31 16.15 18.21 -18.81
C ASP A 31 16.98 17.52 -17.72
N VAL A 32 18.22 17.94 -17.56
CA VAL A 32 19.15 17.42 -16.54
C VAL A 32 18.56 17.59 -15.13
N GLU A 33 17.96 18.74 -14.86
CA GLU A 33 17.36 19.05 -13.55
C GLU A 33 16.25 18.04 -13.17
N PHE A 34 15.38 17.67 -14.11
CA PHE A 34 14.35 16.67 -13.88
C PHE A 34 14.93 15.26 -13.73
N ASN A 35 15.95 14.93 -14.51
CA ASN A 35 16.66 13.66 -14.40
C ASN A 35 17.33 13.51 -13.03
N GLU A 36 17.93 14.59 -12.50
CA GLU A 36 18.50 14.61 -11.15
C GLU A 36 17.43 14.39 -10.06
N VAL A 37 16.25 14.99 -10.21
CA VAL A 37 15.09 14.73 -9.32
C VAL A 37 14.74 13.26 -9.35
N THR A 38 14.62 12.66 -10.54
CA THR A 38 14.31 11.23 -10.69
C THR A 38 15.36 10.34 -10.02
N GLN A 39 16.65 10.62 -10.22
CA GLN A 39 17.72 9.85 -9.60
C GLN A 39 17.76 10.01 -8.07
N ARG A 40 17.47 11.20 -7.55
CA ARG A 40 17.35 11.44 -6.11
C ARG A 40 16.20 10.60 -5.53
N VAL A 41 15.01 10.62 -6.15
CA VAL A 41 13.87 9.81 -5.73
C VAL A 41 14.26 8.33 -5.69
N ARG A 42 14.89 7.81 -6.72
CA ARG A 42 15.33 6.39 -6.76
C ARG A 42 16.30 6.06 -5.62
N ARG A 43 17.28 6.92 -5.36
CA ARG A 43 18.24 6.72 -4.25
C ARG A 43 17.55 6.71 -2.89
N SER A 44 16.74 7.73 -2.59
CA SER A 44 16.02 7.81 -1.32
C SER A 44 15.07 6.61 -1.12
N LEU A 45 14.38 6.17 -2.15
CA LEU A 45 13.53 4.98 -2.09
C LEU A 45 14.33 3.73 -1.70
N LEU A 46 15.49 3.49 -2.30
CA LEU A 46 16.37 2.36 -1.96
C LEU A 46 16.90 2.45 -0.52
N GLN A 47 17.21 3.64 -0.04
CA GLN A 47 17.66 3.88 1.33
C GLN A 47 16.58 3.49 2.36
N ILE A 48 15.30 3.76 2.08
CA ILE A 48 14.20 3.41 2.98
C ILE A 48 14.15 1.90 3.29
N ILE A 49 14.53 1.05 2.33
CA ILE A 49 14.57 -0.41 2.53
C ILE A 49 15.99 -0.95 2.79
N HIS A 50 17.00 -0.08 2.91
CA HIS A 50 18.42 -0.47 2.98
C HIS A 50 18.87 -1.36 1.81
N GLY A 51 18.33 -1.10 0.61
CA GLY A 51 18.48 -1.95 -0.58
C GLY A 51 19.51 -1.49 -1.60
N GLU A 52 20.32 -0.44 -1.33
CA GLU A 52 21.20 0.23 -2.29
C GLU A 52 22.20 -0.74 -2.95
N ASN A 53 22.69 -1.72 -2.21
CA ASN A 53 23.69 -2.67 -2.71
C ASN A 53 23.06 -3.89 -3.42
N SER A 54 21.84 -4.26 -3.07
CA SER A 54 21.22 -5.54 -3.47
C SER A 54 20.05 -5.39 -4.44
N HIS A 55 19.40 -4.22 -4.46
CA HIS A 55 18.19 -3.97 -5.25
C HIS A 55 18.37 -2.78 -6.19
N VAL A 56 17.50 -2.72 -7.18
CA VAL A 56 17.21 -1.53 -7.99
C VAL A 56 15.78 -1.10 -7.72
N VAL A 57 15.44 0.16 -8.01
CA VAL A 57 14.04 0.60 -8.02
C VAL A 57 13.67 1.13 -9.38
N VAL A 58 12.55 0.63 -9.91
CA VAL A 58 12.01 1.01 -11.22
C VAL A 58 10.70 1.73 -11.01
N PRO A 59 10.64 3.06 -11.24
CA PRO A 59 9.41 3.81 -11.19
C PRO A 59 8.57 3.57 -12.45
N LEU A 60 7.24 3.56 -12.25
CA LEU A 60 6.25 3.45 -13.31
C LEU A 60 5.16 4.49 -13.11
N GLN A 61 4.67 5.06 -14.21
CA GLN A 61 3.44 5.85 -14.15
C GLN A 61 2.23 4.92 -13.94
N GLY A 62 1.22 5.42 -13.23
CA GLY A 62 -0.01 4.70 -12.95
C GLY A 62 -0.21 4.42 -11.46
N SER A 63 -1.12 3.50 -11.15
CA SER A 63 -1.40 3.09 -9.78
C SER A 63 -0.55 1.89 -9.38
N GLY A 64 -0.61 1.51 -8.09
CA GLY A 64 0.00 0.27 -7.61
C GLY A 64 -0.44 -0.98 -8.38
N THR A 65 -1.65 -1.01 -8.91
CA THR A 65 -2.14 -2.12 -9.74
C THR A 65 -1.32 -2.28 -11.01
N PHE A 66 -0.92 -1.18 -11.67
CA PHE A 66 0.01 -1.19 -12.82
C PHE A 66 1.37 -1.78 -12.43
N SER A 67 1.87 -1.45 -11.25
CA SER A 67 3.15 -1.95 -10.76
C SER A 67 3.12 -3.45 -10.42
N ILE A 68 1.99 -3.96 -9.90
CA ILE A 68 1.81 -5.41 -9.69
C ILE A 68 1.80 -6.13 -11.04
N GLU A 69 1.08 -5.60 -12.02
CA GLU A 69 1.03 -6.17 -13.38
C GLU A 69 2.42 -6.18 -14.03
N ALA A 70 3.16 -5.08 -13.91
CA ALA A 70 4.54 -4.98 -14.39
C ALA A 70 5.47 -5.99 -13.69
N ALA A 71 5.35 -6.16 -12.37
CA ALA A 71 6.15 -7.13 -11.63
C ALA A 71 5.84 -8.56 -12.06
N VAL A 72 4.57 -8.94 -12.19
CA VAL A 72 4.16 -10.28 -12.62
C VAL A 72 4.63 -10.56 -14.03
N THR A 73 4.41 -9.63 -14.98
CA THR A 73 4.76 -9.87 -16.38
C THR A 73 6.27 -9.89 -16.63
N THR A 74 7.07 -9.14 -15.85
CA THR A 74 8.53 -9.08 -16.01
C THR A 74 9.26 -10.17 -15.23
N LEU A 75 8.87 -10.43 -13.97
CA LEU A 75 9.67 -11.23 -13.05
C LEU A 75 9.26 -12.70 -13.01
N VAL A 76 8.00 -13.01 -13.33
CA VAL A 76 7.52 -14.39 -13.30
C VAL A 76 7.58 -14.97 -14.72
N PRO A 77 8.32 -16.06 -14.95
CA PRO A 77 8.34 -16.73 -16.26
C PRO A 77 6.95 -17.15 -16.73
N GLN A 78 6.74 -17.28 -18.05
CA GLN A 78 5.42 -17.65 -18.61
C GLN A 78 4.91 -19.00 -18.09
N ASN A 79 5.81 -19.95 -17.85
CA ASN A 79 5.51 -21.25 -17.27
C ASN A 79 5.55 -21.24 -15.72
N GLY A 80 5.70 -20.07 -15.10
CA GLY A 80 5.75 -19.92 -13.67
C GLY A 80 4.41 -20.21 -13.00
N HIS A 81 4.46 -20.70 -11.77
CA HIS A 81 3.30 -20.98 -10.94
C HIS A 81 3.34 -20.08 -9.70
N ILE A 82 2.36 -19.20 -9.59
CA ILE A 82 2.23 -18.23 -8.49
C ILE A 82 1.28 -18.78 -7.43
N LEU A 83 1.72 -18.78 -6.18
CA LEU A 83 0.86 -18.98 -5.01
C LEU A 83 0.57 -17.62 -4.38
N VAL A 84 -0.70 -17.21 -4.33
CA VAL A 84 -1.13 -15.98 -3.66
C VAL A 84 -1.69 -16.33 -2.30
N LEU A 85 -1.16 -15.72 -1.24
CA LEU A 85 -1.67 -15.84 0.13
C LEU A 85 -2.87 -14.91 0.27
N ASP A 86 -4.09 -15.48 0.29
CA ASP A 86 -5.35 -14.74 0.14
C ASP A 86 -6.06 -14.58 1.48
N ASN A 87 -6.00 -13.38 2.05
CA ASN A 87 -6.85 -12.95 3.15
C ASN A 87 -7.60 -11.64 2.83
N GLY A 88 -7.90 -11.38 1.54
CA GLY A 88 -8.72 -10.23 1.20
C GLY A 88 -8.74 -9.80 -0.26
N ALA A 89 -9.34 -8.66 -0.50
CA ALA A 89 -9.68 -8.18 -1.84
C ALA A 89 -8.45 -7.86 -2.70
N TYR A 90 -7.34 -7.42 -2.10
CA TYR A 90 -6.12 -7.10 -2.86
C TYR A 90 -5.36 -8.35 -3.26
N CYS A 91 -5.39 -9.40 -2.42
CA CYS A 91 -4.87 -10.72 -2.75
C CYS A 91 -5.59 -11.31 -3.98
N LYS A 92 -6.93 -11.28 -3.99
CA LYS A 92 -7.77 -11.72 -5.12
C LYS A 92 -7.49 -10.91 -6.39
N ARG A 93 -7.19 -9.61 -6.27
CA ARG A 93 -6.77 -8.78 -7.40
C ARG A 93 -5.42 -9.22 -7.96
N ALA A 94 -4.43 -9.48 -7.11
CA ALA A 94 -3.12 -9.96 -7.53
C ALA A 94 -3.23 -11.33 -8.25
N ALA A 95 -4.06 -12.23 -7.75
CA ALA A 95 -4.34 -13.50 -8.41
C ALA A 95 -5.00 -13.32 -9.77
N LYS A 96 -5.98 -12.40 -9.88
CA LYS A 96 -6.63 -12.08 -11.16
C LYS A 96 -5.63 -11.53 -12.17
N ILE A 97 -4.75 -10.61 -11.75
CA ILE A 97 -3.67 -10.08 -12.60
C ILE A 97 -2.78 -11.22 -13.08
N SER A 98 -2.32 -12.09 -12.17
CA SER A 98 -1.45 -13.23 -12.50
C SER A 98 -2.07 -14.13 -13.57
N THR A 99 -3.35 -14.44 -13.43
CA THR A 99 -4.09 -15.26 -14.41
C THR A 99 -4.27 -14.52 -15.74
N MET A 100 -4.60 -13.22 -15.72
CA MET A 100 -4.74 -12.42 -16.95
C MET A 100 -3.41 -12.29 -17.70
N MET A 101 -2.28 -12.27 -16.97
CA MET A 101 -0.93 -12.28 -17.56
C MET A 101 -0.49 -13.69 -17.98
N GLY A 102 -1.38 -14.66 -18.01
CA GLY A 102 -1.13 -16.02 -18.48
C GLY A 102 -0.31 -16.90 -17.53
N ARG A 103 -0.15 -16.52 -16.25
CA ARG A 103 0.58 -17.33 -15.26
C ARG A 103 -0.38 -18.30 -14.58
N ARG A 104 0.09 -19.52 -14.32
CA ARG A 104 -0.62 -20.44 -13.42
C ARG A 104 -0.68 -19.78 -12.04
N CYS A 105 -1.88 -19.75 -11.45
CA CYS A 105 -2.10 -19.10 -10.15
C CYS A 105 -2.97 -19.97 -9.24
N THR A 106 -2.53 -20.16 -8.01
CA THR A 106 -3.27 -20.81 -6.94
C THR A 106 -3.48 -19.84 -5.80
N LEU A 107 -4.70 -19.84 -5.23
CA LEU A 107 -5.02 -19.09 -4.01
C LEU A 107 -4.88 -20.02 -2.80
N MET A 108 -4.20 -19.54 -1.77
CA MET A 108 -4.20 -20.13 -0.44
C MET A 108 -4.98 -19.22 0.48
N SER A 109 -6.23 -19.61 0.79
CA SER A 109 -7.21 -18.73 1.43
C SER A 109 -7.19 -18.82 2.95
N PHE A 110 -7.27 -17.64 3.57
CA PHE A 110 -7.42 -17.42 5.01
C PHE A 110 -8.66 -16.53 5.23
N ALA A 111 -9.14 -16.42 6.46
CA ALA A 111 -10.25 -15.53 6.77
C ALA A 111 -9.81 -14.04 6.67
N ASP A 112 -10.74 -13.15 6.29
CA ASP A 112 -10.48 -11.73 6.10
C ASP A 112 -9.97 -11.00 7.37
N HIS A 113 -10.14 -11.61 8.54
CA HIS A 113 -9.70 -11.09 9.85
C HIS A 113 -8.44 -11.79 10.39
N GLU A 114 -7.86 -12.71 9.65
CA GLU A 114 -6.70 -13.49 10.06
C GLU A 114 -5.46 -13.09 9.25
N ALA A 115 -4.32 -13.10 9.90
CA ALA A 115 -3.04 -13.04 9.21
C ALA A 115 -2.76 -14.39 8.52
N VAL A 116 -2.03 -14.36 7.41
CA VAL A 116 -1.59 -15.59 6.73
C VAL A 116 -0.71 -16.44 7.64
N SER A 117 -0.81 -17.76 7.50
CA SER A 117 -0.06 -18.71 8.32
C SER A 117 1.24 -19.16 7.64
N PRO A 118 2.42 -18.82 8.17
CA PRO A 118 3.70 -19.30 7.65
C PRO A 118 3.85 -20.84 7.72
N SER A 119 3.27 -21.49 8.74
CA SER A 119 3.31 -22.95 8.85
C SER A 119 2.51 -23.65 7.75
N ASP A 120 1.36 -23.09 7.37
CA ASP A 120 0.54 -23.65 6.29
C ASP A 120 1.22 -23.38 4.93
N LEU A 121 1.84 -22.22 4.76
CA LEU A 121 2.67 -21.94 3.59
C LEU A 121 3.80 -22.97 3.45
N GLN A 122 4.48 -23.29 4.55
CA GLN A 122 5.55 -24.30 4.56
C GLN A 122 5.03 -25.67 4.11
N GLN A 123 3.87 -26.09 4.60
CA GLN A 123 3.22 -27.36 4.19
C GLN A 123 2.86 -27.34 2.70
N GLN A 124 2.29 -26.24 2.22
CA GLN A 124 1.90 -26.08 0.82
C GLN A 124 3.11 -26.14 -0.12
N LEU A 125 4.21 -25.47 0.22
CA LEU A 125 5.43 -25.49 -0.60
C LEU A 125 6.14 -26.85 -0.57
N ALA A 126 6.03 -27.59 0.52
CA ALA A 126 6.53 -28.96 0.61
C ALA A 126 5.68 -29.93 -0.25
N ALA A 127 4.38 -29.70 -0.34
CA ALA A 127 3.44 -30.54 -1.08
C ALA A 127 3.44 -30.28 -2.60
N ASP A 128 3.70 -29.04 -3.04
CA ASP A 128 3.67 -28.65 -4.45
C ASP A 128 4.98 -27.95 -4.87
N SER A 129 5.92 -28.76 -5.37
CA SER A 129 7.21 -28.24 -5.88
C SER A 129 7.07 -27.39 -7.15
N SER A 130 5.94 -27.45 -7.86
CA SER A 130 5.70 -26.66 -9.09
C SER A 130 5.51 -25.17 -8.81
N ILE A 131 5.19 -24.76 -7.58
CA ILE A 131 5.12 -23.35 -7.19
C ILE A 131 6.51 -22.73 -7.37
N THR A 132 6.58 -21.64 -8.10
CA THR A 132 7.84 -20.89 -8.37
C THR A 132 7.90 -19.60 -7.56
N HIS A 133 6.78 -18.93 -7.39
CA HIS A 133 6.70 -17.64 -6.72
C HIS A 133 5.53 -17.60 -5.72
N VAL A 134 5.74 -16.86 -4.63
CA VAL A 134 4.71 -16.52 -3.64
C VAL A 134 4.43 -15.04 -3.74
N VAL A 135 3.16 -14.64 -3.70
CA VAL A 135 2.71 -13.25 -3.61
C VAL A 135 2.10 -13.02 -2.24
N LEU A 136 2.63 -12.03 -1.52
CA LEU A 136 2.15 -11.60 -0.22
C LEU A 136 1.69 -10.14 -0.29
N ILE A 137 0.48 -9.85 0.15
CA ILE A 137 0.05 -8.49 0.47
C ILE A 137 0.46 -8.20 1.91
N HIS A 138 1.45 -7.34 2.14
CA HIS A 138 1.98 -7.09 3.48
C HIS A 138 0.94 -6.46 4.42
N CYS A 139 0.17 -5.48 3.92
CA CYS A 139 -0.97 -4.92 4.66
C CYS A 139 -2.24 -5.00 3.78
N GLU A 140 -3.14 -5.95 4.09
CA GLU A 140 -4.41 -6.11 3.39
C GLU A 140 -5.43 -5.06 3.90
N THR A 141 -5.57 -3.97 3.17
CA THR A 141 -6.40 -2.83 3.56
C THR A 141 -7.91 -3.03 3.32
N GLY A 142 -8.33 -4.18 2.83
CA GLY A 142 -9.74 -4.59 2.85
C GLY A 142 -10.29 -4.65 4.27
N ALA A 143 -9.51 -5.23 5.18
CA ALA A 143 -9.79 -5.32 6.61
C ALA A 143 -8.84 -4.48 7.48
N GLY A 144 -7.58 -4.33 7.09
CA GLY A 144 -6.51 -3.67 7.86
C GLY A 144 -5.51 -4.65 8.48
N VAL A 145 -5.46 -5.89 7.98
CA VAL A 145 -4.58 -6.95 8.51
C VAL A 145 -3.14 -6.71 8.10
N LEU A 146 -2.23 -6.80 9.07
CA LEU A 146 -0.79 -6.85 8.84
C LEU A 146 -0.32 -8.30 8.80
N ASN A 147 0.21 -8.75 7.67
CA ASN A 147 0.71 -10.10 7.48
C ASN A 147 2.18 -10.26 7.95
N PRO A 148 2.58 -11.44 8.44
CA PRO A 148 3.90 -11.70 9.04
C PRO A 148 4.99 -11.84 7.96
N LEU A 149 5.40 -10.71 7.38
CA LEU A 149 6.31 -10.64 6.23
C LEU A 149 7.61 -11.43 6.45
N GLN A 150 8.31 -11.22 7.58
CA GLN A 150 9.60 -11.89 7.81
C GLN A 150 9.45 -13.41 7.83
N ALA A 151 8.47 -13.93 8.56
CA ALA A 151 8.24 -15.37 8.63
C ALA A 151 7.88 -15.98 7.27
N VAL A 152 7.08 -15.28 6.45
CA VAL A 152 6.79 -15.71 5.08
C VAL A 152 8.05 -15.68 4.21
N ALA A 153 8.88 -14.65 4.32
CA ALA A 153 10.12 -14.55 3.57
C ALA A 153 11.10 -15.68 3.92
N ASP A 154 11.21 -16.02 5.22
CA ASP A 154 12.08 -17.11 5.70
C ASP A 154 11.62 -18.48 5.13
N VAL A 155 10.31 -18.73 5.10
CA VAL A 155 9.76 -19.93 4.46
C VAL A 155 10.06 -19.94 2.96
N CYS A 156 9.81 -18.84 2.23
CA CYS A 156 10.13 -18.76 0.79
C CYS A 156 11.62 -19.02 0.51
N ALA A 157 12.50 -18.44 1.32
CA ALA A 157 13.94 -18.65 1.20
C ALA A 157 14.32 -20.11 1.44
N THR A 158 13.75 -20.78 2.45
CA THR A 158 14.00 -22.19 2.78
C THR A 158 13.64 -23.11 1.61
N PHE A 159 12.55 -22.81 0.89
CA PHE A 159 12.12 -23.59 -0.28
C PHE A 159 12.65 -23.06 -1.62
N ASN A 160 13.54 -22.05 -1.59
CA ASN A 160 14.09 -21.41 -2.79
C ASN A 160 12.98 -20.95 -3.77
N LYS A 161 11.95 -20.30 -3.22
CA LYS A 161 10.84 -19.73 -3.99
C LYS A 161 10.98 -18.21 -4.06
N GLY A 162 10.66 -17.64 -5.23
CA GLY A 162 10.60 -16.19 -5.37
C GLY A 162 9.50 -15.58 -4.50
N LEU A 163 9.75 -14.42 -3.88
CA LEU A 163 8.77 -13.69 -3.10
C LEU A 163 8.52 -12.32 -3.71
N ILE A 164 7.27 -12.04 -4.06
CA ILE A 164 6.79 -10.73 -4.52
C ILE A 164 5.90 -10.15 -3.41
N ILE A 165 6.29 -8.99 -2.90
CA ILE A 165 5.61 -8.32 -1.80
C ILE A 165 4.82 -7.12 -2.35
N ASP A 166 3.51 -7.11 -2.19
CA ASP A 166 2.71 -5.89 -2.28
C ASP A 166 2.78 -5.15 -0.94
N ALA A 167 3.59 -4.10 -0.89
CA ALA A 167 3.75 -3.23 0.25
C ALA A 167 3.08 -1.86 0.04
N MET A 168 2.07 -1.77 -0.84
CA MET A 168 1.42 -0.50 -1.19
C MET A 168 1.05 0.33 0.03
N SER A 169 0.48 -0.30 1.03
CA SER A 169 -0.07 0.39 2.18
C SER A 169 0.83 0.36 3.41
N SER A 170 1.95 -0.35 3.36
CA SER A 170 2.89 -0.50 4.49
C SER A 170 4.24 0.17 4.26
N PHE A 171 4.70 0.28 3.00
CA PHE A 171 5.99 0.86 2.65
C PHE A 171 6.17 2.26 3.23
N ALA A 172 7.33 2.54 3.76
CA ALA A 172 7.72 3.79 4.43
C ALA A 172 7.03 4.06 5.79
N ALA A 173 6.04 3.25 6.21
CA ALA A 173 5.49 3.31 7.56
C ALA A 173 5.95 2.10 8.40
N ILE A 174 5.82 0.89 7.86
CA ILE A 174 6.23 -0.34 8.54
C ILE A 174 7.61 -0.75 7.99
N GLU A 175 8.53 -1.08 8.87
CA GLU A 175 9.90 -1.43 8.48
C GLU A 175 9.93 -2.64 7.53
N ILE A 176 10.66 -2.49 6.44
CA ILE A 176 11.04 -3.57 5.52
C ILE A 176 12.52 -3.38 5.21
N ASP A 177 13.37 -4.27 5.74
CA ASP A 177 14.82 -4.17 5.62
C ASP A 177 15.34 -5.26 4.67
N ALA A 178 15.76 -4.88 3.46
CA ALA A 178 16.26 -5.78 2.44
C ALA A 178 17.58 -6.51 2.82
N ARG A 179 18.21 -6.12 3.91
CA ARG A 179 19.39 -6.83 4.47
C ARG A 179 18.98 -8.04 5.30
N LYS A 180 17.73 -8.08 5.78
CA LYS A 180 17.18 -9.12 6.66
C LYS A 180 16.10 -9.93 5.94
N THR A 181 15.20 -9.25 5.22
CA THR A 181 14.07 -9.85 4.53
C THR A 181 14.47 -10.20 3.11
N HIS A 182 14.44 -11.48 2.78
CA HIS A 182 14.76 -11.96 1.43
C HIS A 182 13.51 -11.91 0.55
N PHE A 183 13.55 -11.13 -0.55
CA PHE A 183 12.48 -11.04 -1.54
C PHE A 183 13.02 -10.75 -2.94
N ASP A 184 12.26 -11.09 -3.97
CA ASP A 184 12.61 -10.81 -5.37
C ASP A 184 12.11 -9.44 -5.79
N ALA A 185 10.89 -9.08 -5.36
CA ALA A 185 10.31 -7.77 -5.62
C ALA A 185 9.48 -7.26 -4.44
N LEU A 186 9.51 -5.93 -4.27
CA LEU A 186 8.64 -5.19 -3.37
C LEU A 186 7.99 -4.05 -4.14
N ILE A 187 6.68 -3.90 -4.03
CA ILE A 187 5.88 -2.99 -4.82
C ILE A 187 5.23 -1.95 -3.91
N ALA A 188 5.36 -0.67 -4.28
CA ALA A 188 4.77 0.43 -3.53
C ALA A 188 4.30 1.55 -4.47
N ALA A 189 3.68 2.60 -3.93
CA ALA A 189 3.16 3.73 -4.70
C ALA A 189 3.30 5.06 -3.95
N SER A 190 3.37 6.14 -4.72
CA SER A 190 3.59 7.50 -4.23
C SER A 190 2.49 8.02 -3.29
N GLY A 191 1.23 7.71 -3.60
CA GLY A 191 0.06 8.25 -2.89
C GLY A 191 -0.37 7.45 -1.66
N LYS A 192 0.58 6.87 -0.91
CA LYS A 192 0.38 6.09 0.31
C LYS A 192 1.25 6.64 1.44
N CYS A 193 1.93 5.81 2.23
CA CYS A 193 2.63 6.25 3.44
C CYS A 193 3.81 7.21 3.21
N LEU A 194 4.27 7.41 1.98
CA LEU A 194 5.18 8.51 1.63
C LEU A 194 4.48 9.88 1.56
N GLU A 195 3.14 9.91 1.54
CA GLU A 195 2.34 11.14 1.46
C GLU A 195 2.58 11.97 0.20
N GLY A 196 2.99 11.30 -0.89
CA GLY A 196 2.98 11.88 -2.22
C GLY A 196 1.56 11.86 -2.83
N VAL A 197 1.45 12.37 -4.07
CA VAL A 197 0.19 12.35 -4.82
C VAL A 197 0.05 11.03 -5.58
N PRO A 198 -1.19 10.58 -5.88
CA PRO A 198 -1.42 9.42 -6.75
C PRO A 198 -0.88 9.66 -8.17
N GLY A 199 -0.46 8.62 -8.86
CA GLY A 199 -0.06 8.68 -10.27
C GLY A 199 1.26 7.99 -10.60
N MET A 200 2.00 7.51 -9.58
CA MET A 200 3.22 6.74 -9.75
C MET A 200 3.28 5.55 -8.79
N GLY A 201 3.65 4.40 -9.32
CA GLY A 201 4.11 3.25 -8.54
C GLY A 201 5.59 3.01 -8.78
N PHE A 202 6.19 2.14 -7.99
CA PHE A 202 7.57 1.73 -8.15
C PHE A 202 7.77 0.31 -7.64
N VAL A 203 8.70 -0.39 -8.27
CA VAL A 203 9.04 -1.77 -7.95
C VAL A 203 10.52 -1.83 -7.57
N PHE A 204 10.80 -2.27 -6.35
CA PHE A 204 12.15 -2.65 -5.94
C PHE A 204 12.38 -4.08 -6.39
N ILE A 205 13.50 -4.34 -7.05
CA ILE A 205 13.80 -5.64 -7.61
C ILE A 205 15.23 -6.04 -7.23
N ARG A 206 15.42 -7.25 -6.75
CA ARG A 206 16.74 -7.79 -6.48
C ARG A 206 17.55 -7.86 -7.79
N LYS A 207 18.75 -7.28 -7.80
CA LYS A 207 19.58 -7.16 -9.01
C LYS A 207 19.73 -8.49 -9.74
N ALA A 208 20.11 -9.55 -9.01
CA ALA A 208 20.30 -10.87 -9.59
C ALA A 208 19.03 -11.50 -10.22
N VAL A 209 17.84 -11.07 -9.78
CA VAL A 209 16.56 -11.49 -10.40
C VAL A 209 16.34 -10.73 -11.68
N LEU A 210 16.51 -9.39 -11.65
CA LEU A 210 16.27 -8.55 -12.82
C LEU A 210 17.19 -8.90 -13.99
N ASP A 211 18.45 -9.24 -13.71
CA ASP A 211 19.44 -9.64 -14.75
C ASP A 211 18.95 -10.83 -15.61
N GLY A 212 18.12 -11.71 -15.05
CA GLY A 212 17.52 -12.85 -15.74
C GLY A 212 16.22 -12.54 -16.49
N CYS A 213 15.71 -11.29 -16.46
CA CYS A 213 14.37 -10.96 -16.95
C CYS A 213 14.31 -10.34 -18.35
N ALA A 214 15.44 -10.21 -19.05
CA ALA A 214 15.48 -9.65 -20.40
C ALA A 214 14.53 -10.37 -21.36
N GLY A 215 13.59 -9.62 -21.98
CA GLY A 215 12.65 -10.16 -22.96
C GLY A 215 11.54 -11.06 -22.39
N GLN A 216 11.37 -11.14 -21.07
CA GLN A 216 10.31 -11.94 -20.45
C GLN A 216 8.95 -11.23 -20.47
N SER A 217 8.96 -9.90 -20.42
CA SER A 217 7.71 -9.11 -20.37
C SER A 217 6.94 -9.21 -21.68
N GLN A 218 5.63 -9.40 -21.58
CA GLN A 218 4.69 -9.34 -22.69
C GLN A 218 4.14 -7.92 -22.95
N SER A 219 4.57 -6.95 -22.16
CA SER A 219 4.14 -5.56 -22.25
C SER A 219 5.32 -4.64 -22.56
N LEU A 220 5.22 -3.86 -23.61
CA LEU A 220 6.24 -2.85 -23.93
C LEU A 220 6.33 -1.77 -22.84
N ALA A 221 5.17 -1.30 -22.34
CA ALA A 221 5.11 -0.18 -21.41
C ALA A 221 5.39 -0.57 -19.95
N MET A 222 5.17 -1.85 -19.60
CA MET A 222 5.31 -2.36 -18.23
C MET A 222 6.53 -3.29 -18.07
N ASP A 223 7.47 -3.28 -19.03
CA ASP A 223 8.71 -4.02 -18.96
C ASP A 223 9.68 -3.32 -17.99
N LEU A 224 9.82 -3.89 -16.79
CA LEU A 224 10.69 -3.34 -15.75
C LEU A 224 12.19 -3.48 -16.12
N TYR A 225 12.55 -4.54 -16.81
CA TYR A 225 13.92 -4.73 -17.26
C TYR A 225 14.35 -3.64 -18.24
N ASP A 226 13.58 -3.45 -19.30
CA ASP A 226 13.87 -2.44 -20.32
C ASP A 226 13.76 -1.01 -19.78
N GLN A 227 12.80 -0.74 -18.89
CA GLN A 227 12.72 0.56 -18.21
C GLN A 227 13.99 0.82 -17.39
N HIS A 228 14.45 -0.17 -16.61
CA HIS A 228 15.68 -0.06 -15.83
C HIS A 228 16.90 0.14 -16.73
N ALA A 229 17.09 -0.72 -17.72
CA ALA A 229 18.22 -0.65 -18.64
C ALA A 229 18.31 0.69 -19.37
N TYR A 230 17.17 1.24 -19.80
CA TYR A 230 17.11 2.57 -20.42
C TYR A 230 17.49 3.68 -19.43
N MET A 231 17.00 3.62 -18.19
CA MET A 231 17.32 4.61 -17.16
C MET A 231 18.79 4.58 -16.76
N GLU A 232 19.40 3.40 -16.65
CA GLU A 232 20.85 3.28 -16.38
C GLU A 232 21.71 3.85 -17.52
N LYS A 233 21.30 3.59 -18.76
CA LYS A 233 22.05 4.06 -19.96
C LYS A 233 21.94 5.56 -20.18
N THR A 234 20.78 6.15 -19.90
CA THR A 234 20.46 7.53 -20.32
C THR A 234 20.22 8.50 -19.19
N GLY A 235 19.96 8.01 -17.97
CA GLY A 235 19.48 8.81 -16.84
C GLY A 235 18.00 9.20 -16.94
N GLN A 236 17.30 8.80 -18.01
CA GLN A 236 15.95 9.24 -18.37
C GLN A 236 14.92 8.12 -18.22
N TRP A 237 13.66 8.51 -18.10
CA TRP A 237 12.56 7.57 -18.25
C TRP A 237 12.48 7.07 -19.69
N ARG A 238 12.12 5.78 -19.86
CA ARG A 238 11.96 5.18 -21.19
C ARG A 238 10.82 5.83 -21.99
N PHE A 239 9.73 6.19 -21.30
CA PHE A 239 8.56 6.88 -21.87
C PHE A 239 8.26 8.14 -21.07
N THR A 240 7.37 9.00 -21.57
CA THR A 240 7.00 10.27 -20.91
C THR A 240 6.60 10.03 -19.45
N PRO A 241 7.33 10.60 -18.49
CA PRO A 241 7.02 10.44 -17.06
C PRO A 241 5.90 11.38 -16.60
N PRO A 242 5.23 11.08 -15.50
CA PRO A 242 4.29 12.00 -14.86
C PRO A 242 5.08 13.06 -14.05
N THR A 243 5.67 14.04 -14.72
CA THR A 243 6.67 14.94 -14.16
C THR A 243 6.24 15.60 -12.86
N HIS A 244 5.01 16.13 -12.80
CA HIS A 244 4.45 16.76 -11.60
C HIS A 244 4.35 15.79 -10.42
N VAL A 245 3.98 14.53 -10.68
CA VAL A 245 3.87 13.48 -9.64
C VAL A 245 5.25 13.09 -9.10
N VAL A 246 6.25 13.00 -9.98
CA VAL A 246 7.65 12.68 -9.60
C VAL A 246 8.20 13.77 -8.68
N VAL A 247 8.00 15.03 -9.02
CA VAL A 247 8.49 16.15 -8.21
C VAL A 247 7.73 16.26 -6.88
N ALA A 248 6.40 16.05 -6.89
CA ALA A 248 5.62 15.98 -5.66
C ALA A 248 6.08 14.82 -4.76
N LEU A 249 6.48 13.68 -5.33
CA LEU A 249 7.06 12.58 -4.55
C LEU A 249 8.43 12.94 -3.99
N ALA A 250 9.29 13.63 -4.75
CA ALA A 250 10.59 14.11 -4.26
C ALA A 250 10.42 15.03 -3.05
N GLU A 251 9.45 15.94 -3.10
CA GLU A 251 9.11 16.83 -1.97
C GLU A 251 8.55 16.03 -0.77
N ALA A 252 7.68 15.05 -1.02
CA ALA A 252 7.12 14.22 0.03
C ALA A 252 8.20 13.37 0.73
N ILE A 253 9.18 12.85 -0.02
CA ILE A 253 10.34 12.14 0.52
C ILE A 253 11.21 13.07 1.38
N ALA A 254 11.47 14.30 0.92
CA ALA A 254 12.23 15.27 1.71
C ALA A 254 11.54 15.54 3.06
N GLN A 255 10.22 15.75 3.06
CA GLN A 255 9.45 15.91 4.30
C GLN A 255 9.45 14.65 5.17
N PHE A 256 9.46 13.46 4.56
CA PHE A 256 9.58 12.20 5.28
C PHE A 256 10.94 12.10 6.01
N GLU A 257 12.02 12.46 5.34
CA GLU A 257 13.38 12.47 5.91
C GLU A 257 13.51 13.54 7.02
N GLU A 258 13.03 14.77 6.78
CA GLU A 258 12.98 15.86 7.75
C GLU A 258 12.22 15.49 9.04
N ALA A 259 11.16 14.72 8.91
CA ALA A 259 10.33 14.28 10.04
C ALA A 259 10.95 13.13 10.85
N GLY A 260 12.09 12.57 10.45
CA GLY A 260 12.76 11.46 11.11
C GLY A 260 12.52 10.10 10.47
N GLY A 261 12.05 10.06 9.22
CA GLY A 261 11.94 8.86 8.40
C GLY A 261 10.89 7.86 8.86
N GLN A 262 11.14 6.59 8.58
CA GLN A 262 10.20 5.49 8.84
C GLN A 262 9.80 5.35 10.33
N PRO A 263 10.70 5.41 11.32
CA PRO A 263 10.30 5.30 12.73
C PRO A 263 9.33 6.40 13.17
N ALA A 264 9.58 7.65 12.77
CA ALA A 264 8.69 8.77 13.09
C ALA A 264 7.34 8.66 12.37
N ARG A 265 7.34 8.17 11.13
CA ARG A 265 6.12 7.91 10.36
C ARG A 265 5.28 6.83 11.04
N LEU A 266 5.88 5.72 11.43
CA LEU A 266 5.19 4.65 12.17
C LEU A 266 4.61 5.16 13.48
N ALA A 267 5.40 5.88 14.28
CA ALA A 267 4.96 6.42 15.56
C ALA A 267 3.73 7.34 15.41
N ARG A 268 3.74 8.25 14.41
CA ARG A 268 2.60 9.11 14.13
C ARG A 268 1.36 8.32 13.74
N TYR A 269 1.48 7.34 12.86
CA TYR A 269 0.34 6.53 12.41
C TYR A 269 -0.19 5.60 13.50
N THR A 270 0.69 5.08 14.37
CA THR A 270 0.28 4.33 15.56
C THR A 270 -0.53 5.21 16.51
N ASN A 271 -0.05 6.41 16.82
CA ASN A 271 -0.79 7.39 17.63
C ASN A 271 -2.15 7.74 17.02
N ASN A 272 -2.21 7.96 15.72
CA ASN A 272 -3.47 8.22 15.01
C ASN A 272 -4.45 7.05 15.16
N CYS A 273 -3.96 5.83 14.96
CA CYS A 273 -4.75 4.60 15.06
C CYS A 273 -5.29 4.38 16.48
N GLU A 274 -4.44 4.54 17.49
CA GLU A 274 -4.82 4.39 18.89
C GLU A 274 -5.85 5.45 19.32
N THR A 275 -5.63 6.73 18.96
CA THR A 275 -6.58 7.83 19.21
C THR A 275 -7.93 7.56 18.56
N LEU A 276 -7.92 7.14 17.28
CA LEU A 276 -9.14 6.79 16.56
C LEU A 276 -9.88 5.64 17.25
N ILE A 277 -9.18 4.53 17.53
CA ILE A 277 -9.80 3.34 18.15
C ILE A 277 -10.39 3.67 19.52
N ALA A 278 -9.66 4.41 20.35
CA ALA A 278 -10.14 4.81 21.68
C ALA A 278 -11.40 5.68 21.59
N GLY A 279 -11.39 6.71 20.73
CA GLY A 279 -12.53 7.60 20.56
C GLY A 279 -13.76 6.89 19.96
N MET A 280 -13.56 6.03 18.97
CA MET A 280 -14.65 5.25 18.34
C MET A 280 -15.24 4.23 19.32
N LYS A 281 -14.42 3.57 20.14
CA LYS A 281 -14.91 2.68 21.22
C LYS A 281 -15.75 3.42 22.24
N ALA A 282 -15.39 4.65 22.61
CA ALA A 282 -16.19 5.49 23.50
C ALA A 282 -17.58 5.84 22.92
N LEU A 283 -17.72 5.83 21.60
CA LEU A 283 -19.00 5.98 20.89
C LEU A 283 -19.75 4.63 20.67
N GLY A 284 -19.21 3.51 21.18
CA GLY A 284 -19.81 2.18 21.08
C GLY A 284 -19.36 1.37 19.86
N PHE A 285 -18.54 1.90 18.95
CA PHE A 285 -18.07 1.14 17.80
C PHE A 285 -17.08 0.04 18.19
N LYS A 286 -17.15 -1.07 17.47
CA LYS A 286 -16.23 -2.19 17.64
C LYS A 286 -15.31 -2.33 16.41
N PRO A 287 -13.97 -2.29 16.59
CA PRO A 287 -13.05 -2.68 15.53
C PRO A 287 -13.31 -4.12 15.08
N PHE A 288 -13.16 -4.36 13.79
CA PHE A 288 -13.36 -5.70 13.20
C PHE A 288 -12.20 -6.64 13.54
N LEU A 289 -10.98 -6.11 13.65
CA LEU A 289 -9.77 -6.90 13.88
C LEU A 289 -9.37 -6.90 15.37
N GLU A 290 -8.74 -8.02 15.76
CA GLU A 290 -8.01 -8.07 17.02
C GLU A 290 -6.72 -7.22 16.96
N PRO A 291 -6.28 -6.64 18.09
CA PRO A 291 -5.10 -5.77 18.12
C PRO A 291 -3.82 -6.40 17.57
N ALA A 292 -3.66 -7.72 17.72
CA ALA A 292 -2.44 -8.45 17.32
C ALA A 292 -2.18 -8.45 15.80
N VAL A 293 -3.22 -8.28 14.98
CA VAL A 293 -3.12 -8.27 13.52
C VAL A 293 -3.46 -6.91 12.90
N GLN A 294 -3.84 -5.94 13.73
CA GLN A 294 -4.26 -4.61 13.27
C GLN A 294 -3.05 -3.78 12.80
N ALA A 295 -3.00 -3.46 11.52
CA ALA A 295 -2.04 -2.48 11.01
C ALA A 295 -2.43 -1.05 11.42
N PRO A 296 -1.49 -0.17 11.79
CA PRO A 296 -1.78 1.24 12.11
C PRO A 296 -1.98 2.10 10.85
N ILE A 297 -2.61 1.54 9.83
CA ILE A 297 -2.82 2.13 8.51
C ILE A 297 -4.28 2.48 8.28
N ILE A 298 -5.16 1.57 8.61
CA ILE A 298 -6.60 1.71 8.44
C ILE A 298 -7.33 0.82 9.45
N VAL A 299 -8.37 1.35 10.07
CA VAL A 299 -9.23 0.58 10.97
C VAL A 299 -10.57 0.32 10.30
N THR A 300 -10.97 -0.93 10.28
CA THR A 300 -12.30 -1.37 9.88
C THR A 300 -13.17 -1.47 11.12
N PHE A 301 -14.31 -0.81 11.11
CA PHE A 301 -15.31 -0.87 12.18
C PHE A 301 -16.53 -1.62 11.70
N LEU A 302 -17.14 -2.40 12.59
CA LEU A 302 -18.47 -2.97 12.37
C LEU A 302 -19.50 -1.85 12.31
N ALA A 303 -20.49 -1.99 11.42
CA ALA A 303 -21.58 -1.03 11.31
C ALA A 303 -22.50 -1.10 12.53
N PRO A 304 -23.09 0.03 12.99
CA PRO A 304 -24.08 0.05 14.05
C PRO A 304 -25.31 -0.79 13.72
N ALA A 305 -25.78 -1.58 14.69
CA ALA A 305 -27.03 -2.33 14.57
C ALA A 305 -28.26 -1.46 14.88
N HIS A 306 -28.51 -0.44 14.06
CA HIS A 306 -29.61 0.49 14.27
C HIS A 306 -30.39 0.69 12.96
N PRO A 307 -31.75 0.66 12.97
CA PRO A 307 -32.57 0.78 11.76
C PRO A 307 -32.41 2.09 11.01
N ASN A 308 -31.98 3.15 11.67
CA ASN A 308 -31.70 4.44 11.04
C ASN A 308 -30.29 4.55 10.45
N TYR A 309 -29.40 3.57 10.73
CA TYR A 309 -28.06 3.59 10.17
C TYR A 309 -28.10 3.14 8.72
N GLU A 310 -27.51 3.95 7.87
CA GLU A 310 -27.20 3.65 6.48
C GLU A 310 -25.85 4.29 6.18
N PHE A 311 -24.89 3.50 5.67
CA PHE A 311 -23.53 3.99 5.43
C PHE A 311 -23.49 5.26 4.57
N ARG A 312 -24.32 5.36 3.53
CA ARG A 312 -24.33 6.55 2.65
C ARG A 312 -24.71 7.82 3.41
N ARG A 313 -25.73 7.78 4.22
CA ARG A 313 -26.17 8.92 5.06
C ARG A 313 -25.11 9.27 6.12
N PHE A 314 -24.52 8.27 6.74
CA PHE A 314 -23.42 8.44 7.71
C PHE A 314 -22.19 9.08 7.04
N TYR A 315 -21.79 8.59 5.86
CA TYR A 315 -20.73 9.17 5.04
C TYR A 315 -21.00 10.64 4.69
N ASP A 316 -22.21 10.96 4.19
CA ASP A 316 -22.55 12.32 3.79
C ASP A 316 -22.55 13.28 5.01
N ALA A 317 -22.97 12.81 6.20
CA ALA A 317 -22.91 13.57 7.44
C ALA A 317 -21.47 13.82 7.92
N ALA A 318 -20.59 12.83 7.83
CA ALA A 318 -19.16 12.99 8.12
C ALA A 318 -18.48 13.94 7.11
N LYS A 319 -18.78 13.77 5.83
CA LYS A 319 -18.27 14.63 4.74
C LYS A 319 -18.69 16.08 4.90
N ALA A 320 -19.93 16.36 5.31
CA ALA A 320 -20.42 17.71 5.57
C ALA A 320 -19.63 18.40 6.70
N ARG A 321 -18.94 17.62 7.55
CA ARG A 321 -18.06 18.08 8.63
C ARG A 321 -16.57 18.06 8.25
N GLY A 322 -16.27 17.83 6.96
CA GLY A 322 -14.92 17.91 6.43
C GLY A 322 -14.12 16.61 6.48
N PHE A 323 -14.74 15.46 6.72
CA PHE A 323 -14.05 14.17 6.79
C PHE A 323 -14.56 13.17 5.76
N ILE A 324 -13.65 12.61 4.96
CA ILE A 324 -13.94 11.57 3.96
C ILE A 324 -13.49 10.22 4.50
N ILE A 325 -14.42 9.31 4.71
CA ILE A 325 -14.20 7.92 5.12
C ILE A 325 -14.52 6.95 3.98
N TYR A 326 -14.24 5.65 4.13
CA TYR A 326 -14.50 4.68 3.06
C TYR A 326 -15.53 3.61 3.48
N PRO A 327 -16.31 3.08 2.51
CA PRO A 327 -17.16 1.93 2.75
C PRO A 327 -16.31 0.70 3.09
N GLY A 328 -16.90 -0.25 3.78
CA GLY A 328 -16.31 -1.57 3.97
C GLY A 328 -16.08 -2.31 2.65
N LYS A 329 -15.20 -3.30 2.69
CA LYS A 329 -14.94 -4.21 1.57
C LYS A 329 -15.29 -5.67 1.88
N LEU A 330 -15.67 -5.95 3.12
CA LEU A 330 -16.10 -7.27 3.54
C LEU A 330 -17.50 -7.57 2.98
N THR A 331 -17.73 -8.82 2.62
CA THR A 331 -18.98 -9.23 1.96
C THR A 331 -19.95 -9.92 2.90
N GLN A 332 -19.48 -10.33 4.08
CA GLN A 332 -20.28 -11.09 5.03
C GLN A 332 -20.83 -10.26 6.21
N VAL A 333 -20.20 -9.13 6.49
CA VAL A 333 -20.60 -8.20 7.56
C VAL A 333 -20.54 -6.77 7.05
N GLU A 334 -21.50 -5.97 7.46
CA GLU A 334 -21.50 -4.55 7.11
C GLU A 334 -20.45 -3.81 7.96
N THR A 335 -19.59 -3.09 7.26
CA THR A 335 -18.46 -2.38 7.88
C THR A 335 -18.20 -1.06 7.16
N PHE A 336 -17.42 -0.21 7.81
CA PHE A 336 -16.80 0.95 7.16
C PHE A 336 -15.35 1.09 7.62
N ARG A 337 -14.58 1.90 6.90
CA ARG A 337 -13.14 2.03 7.14
C ARG A 337 -12.72 3.47 7.35
N VAL A 338 -11.82 3.68 8.31
CA VAL A 338 -11.22 4.98 8.61
C VAL A 338 -9.70 4.84 8.54
N GLY A 339 -9.07 5.58 7.63
CA GLY A 339 -7.62 5.60 7.45
C GLY A 339 -6.92 6.44 8.52
N CYS A 340 -5.75 5.96 8.94
CA CYS A 340 -4.91 6.63 9.96
C CYS A 340 -3.68 7.31 9.35
N ILE A 341 -3.56 7.30 8.02
CA ILE A 341 -2.38 7.75 7.25
C ILE A 341 -2.63 9.07 6.53
N GLY A 342 -1.55 9.78 6.24
CA GLY A 342 -1.55 11.06 5.56
C GLY A 342 -0.90 12.16 6.41
N ALA A 343 -0.89 13.39 5.89
CA ALA A 343 -0.39 14.55 6.62
C ALA A 343 -1.41 15.02 7.68
N ILE A 344 -1.71 14.12 8.61
CA ILE A 344 -2.65 14.26 9.73
C ILE A 344 -2.03 13.71 11.00
N GLY A 345 -2.52 14.16 12.14
CA GLY A 345 -2.08 13.77 13.47
C GLY A 345 -3.23 13.39 14.40
N PRO A 346 -2.96 13.14 15.69
CA PRO A 346 -3.98 12.78 16.68
C PRO A 346 -5.10 13.82 16.82
N VAL A 347 -4.81 15.10 16.63
CA VAL A 347 -5.79 16.17 16.69
C VAL A 347 -6.87 16.02 15.62
N GLU A 348 -6.46 15.70 14.37
CA GLU A 348 -7.41 15.42 13.29
C GLU A 348 -8.21 14.14 13.56
N MET A 349 -7.62 13.16 14.25
CA MET A 349 -8.35 11.95 14.67
C MET A 349 -9.42 12.27 15.73
N GLU A 350 -9.11 13.08 16.72
CA GLU A 350 -10.09 13.55 17.73
C GLU A 350 -11.24 14.34 17.08
N GLN A 351 -10.91 15.22 16.14
CA GLN A 351 -11.90 15.97 15.37
C GLN A 351 -12.79 15.05 14.52
N ALA A 352 -12.20 14.01 13.92
CA ALA A 352 -12.94 13.01 13.14
C ALA A 352 -13.90 12.21 14.03
N VAL A 353 -13.46 11.78 15.23
CA VAL A 353 -14.32 11.11 16.21
C VAL A 353 -15.49 12.02 16.63
N HIS A 354 -15.21 13.30 16.87
CA HIS A 354 -16.27 14.27 17.18
C HIS A 354 -17.26 14.42 16.00
N ALA A 355 -16.77 14.49 14.77
CA ALA A 355 -17.62 14.55 13.59
C ALA A 355 -18.49 13.29 13.43
N VAL A 356 -17.95 12.11 13.75
CA VAL A 356 -18.69 10.84 13.79
C VAL A 356 -19.79 10.88 14.84
N ALA A 357 -19.52 11.38 16.06
CA ALA A 357 -20.52 11.51 17.11
C ALA A 357 -21.70 12.39 16.66
N LEU A 358 -21.41 13.52 16.03
CA LEU A 358 -22.43 14.40 15.46
C LEU A 358 -23.18 13.76 14.30
N ALA A 359 -22.50 12.98 13.46
CA ALA A 359 -23.14 12.24 12.35
C ALA A 359 -24.14 11.19 12.89
N LEU A 360 -23.79 10.44 13.94
CA LEU A 360 -24.70 9.52 14.61
C LEU A 360 -25.95 10.25 15.14
N LYS A 361 -25.74 11.40 15.77
CA LYS A 361 -26.86 12.24 16.28
C LYS A 361 -27.80 12.69 15.16
N ASP A 362 -27.27 13.12 14.00
CA ASP A 362 -28.09 13.52 12.84
C ASP A 362 -28.95 12.37 12.29
N LEU A 363 -28.44 11.14 12.39
CA LEU A 363 -29.15 9.94 11.97
C LEU A 363 -30.15 9.44 13.04
N GLY A 364 -30.13 10.01 14.25
CA GLY A 364 -30.90 9.49 15.36
C GLY A 364 -30.39 8.13 15.87
N VAL A 365 -29.09 7.85 15.71
CA VAL A 365 -28.41 6.64 16.18
C VAL A 365 -27.72 6.95 17.50
N ALA A 366 -28.13 6.28 18.58
CA ALA A 366 -27.65 6.57 19.93
C ALA A 366 -26.24 6.02 20.22
N SER A 367 -25.84 4.93 19.58
CA SER A 367 -24.57 4.23 19.78
C SER A 367 -24.06 3.62 18.48
N GLY A 368 -22.75 3.52 18.35
CA GLY A 368 -22.07 2.76 17.29
C GLY A 368 -22.06 1.24 17.49
N GLU A 369 -22.78 0.72 18.48
CA GLU A 369 -22.77 -0.68 18.88
C GLU A 369 -23.27 -1.58 17.74
N PRO A 370 -22.48 -2.60 17.31
CA PRO A 370 -22.91 -3.57 16.31
C PRO A 370 -23.85 -4.61 16.93
N SER A 371 -24.52 -5.41 16.07
CA SER A 371 -25.39 -6.52 16.47
C SER A 371 -24.65 -7.63 17.23
#